data_7d5ff293e9d7c2395734348367f68030
#
_entry.id   7d5ff293e9d7c2395734348367f68030
#
_cell.length_a   1.000
_cell.length_b   1.000
_cell.length_c   1.000
_cell.angle_alpha   90.00
_cell.angle_beta   90.00
_cell.angle_gamma   90.00
#
_symmetry.space_group_name_H-M   'P 1'
#
loop_
_entity.id
_entity.type
_entity.pdbx_description
1 polymer ?
#
loop_
_entity_poly.entity_id
_entity_poly.type
_entity_poly.pdbx_seq_one_letter_code
_entity_poly.pdbx_strand_id
1 'polypeptide(L)'
;VPSSVALGPPLWVDGPSLDAGVPFRTYDVATRVYTGGTATAVAVPGGVYPGIGAMGVSASSGLNVQVAAGYCCVPSPTAGQGGYIFGTLQAQTLSLQAADPVNPRIDLIVARVYDTGNSASFCDVEVVTGTAATPASQPSVPAAAIALASVSVPATAVALASGAVTDLRSYVVAPGGILPIANSAAAPAVPATQVMYDMSRNLLVQGTGTAGSTALLGSGAWTPALSDVSSPVSDSSSKGSLKQITSVSVTTDGATDLEIYYKWPGLYVGSAPLLVTMSVAIDGTVLDQTPIYVQSTTSGSASAGGAARYYTSSAAATTPDAGTHTISFSFQSASTGTTTTVACSSTALATLRVAPATA
;
A
#
# COMPACT_ATOMS: atom_id res chain seq x y z
N VAL A 1 6.45 -12.54 37.93
CA VAL A 1 5.46 -13.49 37.42
C VAL A 1 4.79 -12.77 36.26
N PRO A 2 4.84 -13.31 35.03
CA PRO A 2 4.09 -12.71 33.93
C PRO A 2 2.60 -12.69 34.29
N SER A 3 1.96 -11.55 34.10
CA SER A 3 0.53 -11.39 34.32
C SER A 3 -0.25 -11.78 33.06
N SER A 4 0.05 -12.96 32.54
CA SER A 4 -0.63 -13.47 31.37
C SER A 4 -1.75 -14.43 31.79
N VAL A 5 -2.90 -14.30 31.16
CA VAL A 5 -3.95 -15.31 31.28
C VAL A 5 -3.67 -16.37 30.22
N ALA A 6 -3.25 -17.53 30.64
CA ALA A 6 -3.04 -18.65 29.71
C ALA A 6 -4.33 -18.92 28.91
N LEU A 7 -4.24 -18.84 27.60
CA LEU A 7 -5.38 -18.97 26.68
C LEU A 7 -5.79 -20.43 26.43
N GLY A 8 -5.13 -21.35 27.07
CA GLY A 8 -5.31 -22.79 26.89
C GLY A 8 -4.31 -23.41 25.91
N PRO A 9 -4.34 -24.71 25.68
CA PRO A 9 -3.47 -25.36 24.73
C PRO A 9 -3.82 -24.93 23.31
N PRO A 10 -2.81 -24.71 22.43
CA PRO A 10 -3.08 -24.50 21.02
C PRO A 10 -3.81 -25.72 20.44
N LEU A 11 -4.74 -25.48 19.54
CA LEU A 11 -5.62 -26.51 18.96
C LEU A 11 -4.89 -27.71 18.30
N TRP A 12 -3.58 -27.61 18.14
CA TRP A 12 -2.76 -28.51 17.34
C TRP A 12 -1.46 -28.94 18.03
N VAL A 13 -1.46 -29.02 19.34
CA VAL A 13 -0.37 -29.64 20.10
C VAL A 13 -0.63 -31.12 20.25
N ASP A 14 0.22 -31.93 19.63
CA ASP A 14 0.12 -33.39 19.77
C ASP A 14 0.57 -33.85 21.14
N GLY A 15 -0.18 -34.76 21.68
CA GLY A 15 0.29 -35.62 22.78
C GLY A 15 1.40 -36.55 22.27
N PRO A 16 2.33 -36.96 23.15
CA PRO A 16 3.50 -37.76 22.79
C PRO A 16 3.23 -39.12 22.17
N SER A 17 1.96 -39.56 22.12
CA SER A 17 1.57 -40.90 21.67
C SER A 17 1.17 -41.01 20.20
N LEU A 18 1.06 -39.91 19.46
CA LEU A 18 0.51 -39.94 18.10
C LEU A 18 1.57 -39.83 16.97
N ASP A 19 2.82 -39.52 17.28
CA ASP A 19 3.82 -39.14 16.26
C ASP A 19 5.03 -40.08 16.13
N ALA A 20 5.06 -41.22 16.82
CA ALA A 20 6.18 -42.15 16.70
C ALA A 20 6.23 -42.74 15.26
N GLY A 21 7.07 -42.12 14.39
CA GLY A 21 7.38 -42.63 13.05
C GLY A 21 6.68 -41.96 11.90
N VAL A 22 5.93 -40.88 12.12
CA VAL A 22 5.36 -40.05 11.03
C VAL A 22 6.29 -38.85 10.74
N PRO A 23 6.91 -38.75 9.55
CA PRO A 23 7.86 -37.66 9.26
C PRO A 23 7.24 -36.26 9.19
N PHE A 24 5.91 -36.19 9.08
CA PHE A 24 5.16 -34.94 9.12
C PHE A 24 3.88 -35.13 9.92
N ARG A 25 3.65 -34.27 10.90
CA ARG A 25 2.40 -34.24 11.64
C ARG A 25 1.27 -33.78 10.74
N THR A 26 0.08 -34.32 10.86
CA THR A 26 -1.07 -33.99 10.00
C THR A 26 -1.37 -32.48 10.00
N TYR A 27 -1.19 -31.81 11.13
CA TYR A 27 -1.39 -30.36 11.23
C TYR A 27 -0.26 -29.53 10.63
N ASP A 28 0.95 -30.06 10.42
CA ASP A 28 2.01 -29.39 9.69
C ASP A 28 1.56 -29.13 8.24
N VAL A 29 0.89 -30.10 7.64
CA VAL A 29 0.28 -29.92 6.30
C VAL A 29 -0.85 -28.89 6.36
N ALA A 30 -1.72 -28.98 7.38
CA ALA A 30 -2.81 -28.03 7.53
C ALA A 30 -2.30 -26.59 7.71
N THR A 31 -1.33 -26.36 8.59
CA THR A 31 -0.76 -25.01 8.78
C THR A 31 -0.08 -24.50 7.52
N ARG A 32 0.61 -25.32 6.75
CA ARG A 32 1.20 -24.92 5.47
C ARG A 32 0.16 -24.52 4.44
N VAL A 33 -0.95 -25.25 4.37
CA VAL A 33 -2.08 -24.92 3.50
C VAL A 33 -2.74 -23.62 3.94
N TYR A 34 -2.95 -23.41 5.24
CA TYR A 34 -3.62 -22.21 5.75
C TYR A 34 -2.74 -20.97 5.83
N THR A 35 -1.43 -21.11 5.77
CA THR A 35 -0.49 -19.98 5.88
C THR A 35 0.34 -19.73 4.62
N GLY A 36 0.13 -20.51 3.57
CA GLY A 36 0.89 -20.38 2.33
C GLY A 36 2.31 -20.96 2.37
N GLY A 37 2.61 -21.81 3.37
CA GLY A 37 3.89 -22.52 3.42
C GLY A 37 4.07 -23.46 2.23
N THR A 38 5.32 -23.68 1.80
CA THR A 38 5.63 -24.59 0.71
C THR A 38 5.98 -25.98 1.23
N ALA A 39 5.74 -27.02 0.42
CA ALA A 39 6.04 -28.41 0.79
C ALA A 39 7.54 -28.66 1.12
N THR A 40 8.43 -27.81 0.59
CA THR A 40 9.88 -27.89 0.80
C THR A 40 10.39 -26.86 1.78
N ALA A 41 9.55 -25.90 2.22
CA ALA A 41 9.96 -24.88 3.17
C ALA A 41 10.11 -25.48 4.56
N VAL A 42 11.22 -25.19 5.18
CA VAL A 42 11.55 -25.57 6.55
C VAL A 42 10.74 -24.76 7.57
N ALA A 43 10.27 -23.58 7.17
CA ALA A 43 9.50 -22.66 8.00
C ALA A 43 8.12 -22.36 7.41
N VAL A 44 7.12 -22.27 8.28
CA VAL A 44 5.79 -21.74 7.99
C VAL A 44 5.82 -20.23 8.23
N PRO A 45 5.23 -19.40 7.36
CA PRO A 45 5.09 -17.97 7.62
C PRO A 45 4.33 -17.73 8.92
N GLY A 46 4.91 -16.91 9.81
CA GLY A 46 4.24 -16.47 11.03
C GLY A 46 3.51 -15.14 10.80
N GLY A 47 2.37 -14.99 11.46
CA GLY A 47 1.62 -13.74 11.39
C GLY A 47 0.18 -13.87 11.87
N VAL A 48 -0.54 -12.77 11.77
CA VAL A 48 -1.93 -12.65 12.19
C VAL A 48 -2.85 -12.90 10.99
N TYR A 49 -3.96 -13.60 11.19
CA TYR A 49 -5.00 -13.71 10.15
C TYR A 49 -5.74 -12.38 10.03
N PRO A 50 -5.92 -11.85 8.80
CA PRO A 50 -6.67 -10.62 8.59
C PRO A 50 -8.13 -10.78 9.02
N GLY A 51 -8.69 -9.75 9.65
CA GLY A 51 -10.06 -9.74 10.14
C GLY A 51 -10.33 -8.60 11.11
N ILE A 52 -11.53 -8.56 11.66
CA ILE A 52 -11.90 -7.55 12.65
C ILE A 52 -11.06 -7.76 13.91
N GLY A 53 -10.37 -6.71 14.35
CA GLY A 53 -9.46 -6.74 15.49
C GLY A 53 -8.08 -7.29 15.15
N ALA A 54 -8.00 -8.46 14.50
CA ALA A 54 -6.76 -9.10 14.04
C ALA A 54 -5.59 -8.95 15.02
N MET A 55 -5.83 -9.21 16.32
CA MET A 55 -4.86 -9.06 17.41
C MET A 55 -4.16 -7.69 17.47
N GLY A 56 -4.84 -6.62 16.99
CA GLY A 56 -4.32 -5.26 17.06
C GLY A 56 -4.06 -4.81 18.49
N VAL A 57 -2.95 -4.12 18.69
CA VAL A 57 -2.54 -3.61 20.02
C VAL A 57 -2.82 -2.12 20.11
N SER A 58 -3.42 -1.69 21.19
CA SER A 58 -3.67 -0.28 21.49
C SER A 58 -3.31 0.06 22.94
N ALA A 59 -2.92 1.30 23.16
CA ALA A 59 -2.73 1.80 24.52
C ALA A 59 -4.07 1.83 25.27
N SER A 60 -4.04 1.48 26.55
CA SER A 60 -5.17 1.54 27.47
C SER A 60 -4.84 2.45 28.66
N SER A 61 -5.70 2.49 29.68
CA SER A 61 -5.49 3.34 30.83
C SER A 61 -4.25 2.94 31.64
N GLY A 62 -3.47 3.91 32.07
CA GLY A 62 -2.21 3.68 32.80
C GLY A 62 -1.14 3.04 31.93
N LEU A 63 -0.32 2.18 32.50
CA LEU A 63 0.69 1.40 31.79
C LEU A 63 0.11 0.05 31.33
N ASN A 64 -0.99 0.09 30.59
CA ASN A 64 -1.63 -1.10 30.05
C ASN A 64 -1.78 -0.97 28.54
N VAL A 65 -1.75 -2.11 27.86
CA VAL A 65 -2.15 -2.27 26.46
C VAL A 65 -3.31 -3.23 26.35
N GLN A 66 -4.16 -3.02 25.35
CA GLN A 66 -5.22 -3.95 25.00
C GLN A 66 -4.86 -4.60 23.66
N VAL A 67 -4.91 -5.94 23.64
CA VAL A 67 -4.79 -6.74 22.41
C VAL A 67 -6.19 -7.16 22.00
N ALA A 68 -6.61 -6.79 20.81
CA ALA A 68 -7.94 -7.14 20.27
C ALA A 68 -8.07 -8.64 20.02
N ALA A 69 -9.31 -9.13 19.98
CA ALA A 69 -9.60 -10.50 19.54
C ALA A 69 -9.06 -10.76 18.13
N GLY A 70 -8.66 -12.00 17.86
CA GLY A 70 -8.13 -12.39 16.56
C GLY A 70 -7.39 -13.73 16.64
N TYR A 71 -6.91 -14.18 15.49
CA TYR A 71 -6.17 -15.42 15.33
C TYR A 71 -4.80 -15.19 14.72
N CYS A 72 -3.84 -16.05 15.05
CA CYS A 72 -2.50 -15.99 14.49
C CYS A 72 -1.94 -17.39 14.20
N CYS A 73 -0.92 -17.43 13.37
CA CYS A 73 -0.05 -18.57 13.17
C CYS A 73 1.34 -18.23 13.71
N VAL A 74 1.83 -19.03 14.62
CA VAL A 74 3.17 -18.92 15.20
C VAL A 74 4.03 -20.05 14.63
N PRO A 75 5.16 -19.75 13.93
CA PRO A 75 6.04 -20.78 13.40
C PRO A 75 6.65 -21.62 14.53
N SER A 76 6.76 -22.94 14.32
CA SER A 76 7.57 -23.75 15.21
C SER A 76 9.05 -23.40 15.07
N PRO A 77 9.80 -23.32 16.18
CA PRO A 77 11.25 -23.13 16.13
C PRO A 77 11.99 -24.39 15.63
N THR A 78 11.31 -25.54 15.59
CA THR A 78 11.89 -26.80 15.13
C THR A 78 11.67 -26.95 13.65
N ALA A 79 12.74 -27.11 12.89
CA ALA A 79 12.70 -27.32 11.46
C ALA A 79 11.81 -28.51 11.08
N GLY A 80 10.92 -28.30 10.12
CA GLY A 80 9.99 -29.31 9.62
C GLY A 80 8.71 -29.50 10.43
N GLN A 81 8.54 -28.83 11.55
CA GLN A 81 7.35 -28.95 12.40
C GLN A 81 6.18 -28.01 12.04
N GLY A 82 6.21 -27.25 10.97
CA GLY A 82 5.09 -26.37 10.62
C GLY A 82 4.88 -25.20 11.58
N GLY A 83 3.66 -24.92 12.00
CA GLY A 83 3.29 -23.82 12.87
C GLY A 83 2.08 -24.12 13.75
N TYR A 84 1.84 -23.23 14.69
CA TYR A 84 0.74 -23.33 15.66
C TYR A 84 -0.30 -22.25 15.37
N ILE A 85 -1.57 -22.63 15.25
CA ILE A 85 -2.67 -21.68 15.06
C ILE A 85 -3.41 -21.53 16.38
N PHE A 86 -3.51 -20.32 16.90
CA PHE A 86 -4.33 -20.01 18.06
C PHE A 86 -4.88 -18.57 17.98
N GLY A 87 -5.70 -18.21 18.95
CA GLY A 87 -6.23 -16.86 19.01
C GLY A 87 -7.00 -16.57 20.28
N THR A 88 -7.42 -15.32 20.41
CA THR A 88 -8.26 -14.83 21.49
C THR A 88 -9.65 -14.52 20.97
N LEU A 89 -10.69 -15.00 21.68
CA LEU A 89 -12.09 -14.69 21.34
C LEU A 89 -12.54 -13.33 21.88
N GLN A 90 -11.77 -12.77 22.82
CA GLN A 90 -12.05 -11.48 23.46
C GLN A 90 -10.77 -10.69 23.57
N ALA A 91 -10.91 -9.38 23.68
CA ALA A 91 -9.77 -8.50 23.91
C ALA A 91 -9.09 -8.82 25.25
N GLN A 92 -7.76 -8.83 25.23
CA GLN A 92 -6.91 -9.09 26.39
C GLN A 92 -6.23 -7.79 26.84
N THR A 93 -6.22 -7.52 28.14
CA THR A 93 -5.48 -6.40 28.72
C THR A 93 -4.18 -6.90 29.34
N LEU A 94 -3.06 -6.36 28.91
CA LEU A 94 -1.73 -6.68 29.44
C LEU A 94 -1.18 -5.47 30.19
N SER A 95 -0.70 -5.69 31.41
CA SER A 95 -0.05 -4.65 32.20
C SER A 95 1.44 -4.67 31.97
N LEU A 96 1.99 -3.50 31.63
CA LEU A 96 3.44 -3.30 31.53
C LEU A 96 4.03 -3.11 32.94
N GLN A 97 5.30 -3.42 33.09
CA GLN A 97 6.02 -3.09 34.31
C GLN A 97 6.10 -1.57 34.52
N ALA A 98 6.25 -1.15 35.79
CA ALA A 98 6.46 0.26 36.11
C ALA A 98 7.64 0.84 35.29
N ALA A 99 7.51 2.10 34.89
CA ALA A 99 8.59 2.78 34.17
C ALA A 99 9.84 2.92 35.07
N ASP A 100 11.00 2.81 34.43
CA ASP A 100 12.27 3.12 35.10
C ASP A 100 12.32 4.61 35.44
N PRO A 101 12.87 5.00 36.62
CA PRO A 101 12.91 6.41 37.02
C PRO A 101 13.88 7.26 36.19
N VAL A 102 14.81 6.66 35.43
CA VAL A 102 15.91 7.37 34.76
C VAL A 102 15.90 7.15 33.25
N ASN A 103 15.70 5.91 32.80
CA ASN A 103 15.88 5.54 31.41
C ASN A 103 14.57 5.09 30.75
N PRO A 104 14.34 5.45 29.49
CA PRO A 104 13.25 4.88 28.70
C PRO A 104 13.53 3.41 28.35
N ARG A 105 12.47 2.66 27.98
CA ARG A 105 12.58 1.33 27.43
C ARG A 105 11.58 1.10 26.30
N ILE A 106 11.77 0.05 25.53
CA ILE A 106 10.81 -0.43 24.55
C ILE A 106 10.41 -1.84 24.93
N ASP A 107 9.14 -2.04 25.24
CA ASP A 107 8.57 -3.36 25.49
C ASP A 107 8.01 -3.95 24.19
N LEU A 108 7.99 -5.27 24.05
CA LEU A 108 7.47 -5.96 22.88
C LEU A 108 6.25 -6.79 23.29
N ILE A 109 5.14 -6.64 22.56
CA ILE A 109 3.95 -7.48 22.71
C ILE A 109 4.04 -8.61 21.69
N VAL A 110 3.96 -9.85 22.18
CA VAL A 110 4.11 -11.04 21.34
C VAL A 110 2.97 -12.02 21.57
N ALA A 111 2.64 -12.77 20.51
CA ALA A 111 1.86 -14.01 20.62
C ALA A 111 2.83 -15.18 20.61
N ARG A 112 2.80 -16.04 21.61
CA ARG A 112 3.80 -17.08 21.83
C ARG A 112 3.19 -18.43 22.16
N VAL A 113 3.87 -19.47 21.74
CA VAL A 113 3.50 -20.86 22.04
C VAL A 113 4.60 -21.49 22.90
N TYR A 114 4.17 -22.15 23.96
CA TYR A 114 5.01 -22.94 24.86
C TYR A 114 4.69 -24.42 24.60
N ASP A 115 5.37 -24.99 23.61
CA ASP A 115 5.23 -26.41 23.28
C ASP A 115 6.20 -27.24 24.15
N THR A 116 5.63 -27.94 25.10
CA THR A 116 6.39 -28.84 25.98
C THR A 116 6.24 -30.31 25.53
N GLY A 117 5.55 -30.56 24.40
CA GLY A 117 5.31 -31.90 23.88
C GLY A 117 4.32 -32.73 24.71
N ASN A 118 3.56 -32.10 25.59
CA ASN A 118 2.58 -32.77 26.47
C ASN A 118 1.41 -31.84 26.82
N SER A 119 0.53 -32.29 27.72
CA SER A 119 -0.65 -31.51 28.15
C SER A 119 -0.35 -30.23 28.91
N ALA A 120 0.90 -29.94 29.24
CA ALA A 120 1.31 -28.66 29.84
C ALA A 120 1.65 -27.61 28.79
N SER A 121 1.53 -27.92 27.49
CA SER A 121 1.67 -26.97 26.41
C SER A 121 0.55 -25.92 26.45
N PHE A 122 0.89 -24.66 26.21
CA PHE A 122 -0.07 -23.55 26.18
C PHE A 122 0.36 -22.47 25.21
N CYS A 123 -0.53 -21.55 24.90
CA CYS A 123 -0.25 -20.35 24.14
C CYS A 123 -0.68 -19.11 24.92
N ASP A 124 -0.03 -17.98 24.65
CA ASP A 124 -0.28 -16.76 25.37
C ASP A 124 0.00 -15.53 24.52
N VAL A 125 -0.58 -14.41 24.94
CA VAL A 125 -0.18 -13.07 24.49
C VAL A 125 0.51 -12.39 25.67
N GLU A 126 1.78 -12.06 25.51
CA GLU A 126 2.61 -11.62 26.63
C GLU A 126 3.43 -10.36 26.31
N VAL A 127 3.94 -9.74 27.37
CA VAL A 127 4.86 -8.62 27.31
C VAL A 127 6.29 -9.14 27.48
N VAL A 128 7.13 -8.92 26.49
CA VAL A 128 8.58 -9.05 26.64
C VAL A 128 9.12 -7.69 27.04
N THR A 129 9.42 -7.55 28.33
CA THR A 129 9.92 -6.27 28.87
C THR A 129 11.33 -5.97 28.35
N GLY A 130 11.51 -4.79 27.79
CA GLY A 130 12.80 -4.32 27.33
C GLY A 130 13.72 -3.86 28.46
N THR A 131 14.99 -3.69 28.14
CA THR A 131 15.98 -3.12 29.06
C THR A 131 15.88 -1.60 29.04
N ALA A 132 15.77 -0.99 30.23
CA ALA A 132 15.80 0.46 30.38
C ALA A 132 17.20 0.99 30.06
N ALA A 133 17.33 1.81 29.02
CA ALA A 133 18.60 2.35 28.53
C ALA A 133 18.39 3.62 27.70
N THR A 134 19.45 4.38 27.49
CA THR A 134 19.50 5.53 26.58
C THR A 134 20.64 5.34 25.57
N PRO A 135 20.38 5.07 24.28
CA PRO A 135 19.04 4.94 23.67
C PRO A 135 18.35 3.62 24.07
N ALA A 136 17.01 3.63 24.13
CA ALA A 136 16.22 2.42 24.33
C ALA A 136 16.28 1.53 23.09
N SER A 137 16.35 0.22 23.28
CA SER A 137 16.31 -0.77 22.20
C SER A 137 15.18 -1.76 22.39
N GLN A 138 14.60 -2.19 21.26
CA GLN A 138 13.55 -3.23 21.29
C GLN A 138 14.19 -4.59 21.60
N PRO A 139 13.57 -5.40 22.48
CA PRO A 139 14.00 -6.77 22.70
C PRO A 139 13.80 -7.65 21.46
N SER A 140 14.57 -8.72 21.35
CA SER A 140 14.40 -9.72 20.30
C SER A 140 13.08 -10.48 20.48
N VAL A 141 12.46 -10.89 19.38
CA VAL A 141 11.30 -11.79 19.41
C VAL A 141 11.74 -13.15 19.96
N PRO A 142 11.07 -13.68 20.99
CA PRO A 142 11.38 -15.00 21.52
C PRO A 142 11.17 -16.12 20.50
N ALA A 143 11.78 -17.28 20.75
CA ALA A 143 11.48 -18.48 19.96
C ALA A 143 9.99 -18.86 20.09
N ALA A 144 9.42 -19.44 19.04
CA ALA A 144 8.01 -19.79 18.97
C ALA A 144 7.07 -18.60 19.28
N ALA A 145 7.40 -17.41 18.79
CA ALA A 145 6.59 -16.22 18.95
C ALA A 145 6.53 -15.40 17.66
N ILE A 146 5.50 -14.55 17.56
CA ILE A 146 5.41 -13.48 16.56
C ILE A 146 5.24 -12.15 17.28
N ALA A 147 5.83 -11.09 16.72
CA ALA A 147 5.65 -9.73 17.21
C ALA A 147 4.27 -9.19 16.80
N LEU A 148 3.56 -8.58 17.74
CA LEU A 148 2.31 -7.87 17.49
C LEU A 148 2.54 -6.35 17.50
N ALA A 149 3.25 -5.84 18.49
CA ALA A 149 3.56 -4.41 18.58
C ALA A 149 4.78 -4.15 19.45
N SER A 150 5.45 -3.03 19.24
CA SER A 150 6.39 -2.43 20.21
C SER A 150 5.73 -1.28 20.96
N VAL A 151 6.09 -1.11 22.23
CA VAL A 151 5.54 -0.10 23.13
C VAL A 151 6.66 0.72 23.72
N SER A 152 6.69 2.00 23.40
CA SER A 152 7.64 2.95 23.98
C SER A 152 7.17 3.37 25.37
N VAL A 153 8.01 3.12 26.40
CA VAL A 153 7.77 3.49 27.79
C VAL A 153 8.82 4.49 28.22
N PRO A 154 8.49 5.80 28.25
CA PRO A 154 9.40 6.84 28.73
C PRO A 154 9.78 6.61 30.20
N ALA A 155 10.90 7.20 30.63
CA ALA A 155 11.25 7.25 32.05
C ALA A 155 10.14 7.94 32.86
N THR A 156 9.88 7.47 34.07
CA THR A 156 8.86 7.99 34.99
C THR A 156 7.40 7.95 34.48
N ALA A 157 7.13 7.32 33.35
CA ALA A 157 5.78 7.26 32.81
C ALA A 157 4.81 6.54 33.76
N VAL A 158 3.64 7.14 34.00
CA VAL A 158 2.53 6.55 34.77
C VAL A 158 1.38 6.10 33.85
N ALA A 159 1.43 6.50 32.58
CA ALA A 159 0.50 6.10 31.54
C ALA A 159 1.19 6.13 30.17
N LEU A 160 0.66 5.37 29.22
CA LEU A 160 1.12 5.39 27.85
C LEU A 160 0.63 6.64 27.11
N ALA A 161 1.51 7.28 26.37
CA ALA A 161 1.14 8.39 25.49
C ALA A 161 0.39 7.89 24.25
N SER A 162 -0.38 8.80 23.62
CA SER A 162 -0.91 8.56 22.29
C SER A 162 0.24 8.34 21.30
N GLY A 163 0.21 7.24 20.53
CA GLY A 163 1.29 6.89 19.62
C GLY A 163 2.47 6.13 20.28
N ALA A 164 2.38 5.75 21.55
CA ALA A 164 3.39 4.90 22.20
C ALA A 164 3.47 3.49 21.61
N VAL A 165 2.41 3.04 20.95
CA VAL A 165 2.30 1.69 20.36
C VAL A 165 2.59 1.75 18.87
N THR A 166 3.57 0.97 18.42
CA THR A 166 3.90 0.78 17.00
C THR A 166 3.49 -0.61 16.57
N ASP A 167 2.65 -0.73 15.54
CA ASP A 167 2.20 -2.01 14.98
C ASP A 167 3.35 -2.73 14.27
N LEU A 168 3.59 -4.00 14.63
CA LEU A 168 4.63 -4.86 14.04
C LEU A 168 4.02 -6.14 13.43
N ARG A 169 2.70 -6.23 13.32
CA ARG A 169 2.04 -7.43 12.82
C ARG A 169 2.41 -7.70 11.37
N SER A 170 2.82 -8.93 11.11
CA SER A 170 2.76 -9.52 9.77
C SER A 170 1.42 -10.21 9.59
N TYR A 171 0.96 -10.36 8.36
CA TYR A 171 -0.27 -11.09 8.06
C TYR A 171 0.03 -12.39 7.34
N VAL A 172 -0.83 -13.39 7.57
CA VAL A 172 -0.82 -14.67 6.86
C VAL A 172 -2.19 -14.93 6.25
N VAL A 173 -2.20 -15.54 5.08
CA VAL A 173 -3.43 -15.95 4.37
C VAL A 173 -3.20 -17.32 3.73
N ALA A 174 -4.28 -18.05 3.50
CA ALA A 174 -4.22 -19.28 2.70
C ALA A 174 -3.73 -18.97 1.27
N PRO A 175 -3.14 -19.95 0.58
CA PRO A 175 -2.77 -19.83 -0.84
C PRO A 175 -3.95 -19.34 -1.68
N GLY A 176 -3.72 -18.32 -2.50
CA GLY A 176 -4.77 -17.66 -3.27
C GLY A 176 -5.56 -16.57 -2.52
N GLY A 177 -5.34 -16.40 -1.22
CA GLY A 177 -5.90 -15.29 -0.44
C GLY A 177 -5.20 -13.96 -0.73
N ILE A 178 -5.88 -12.85 -0.42
CA ILE A 178 -5.28 -11.50 -0.54
C ILE A 178 -4.55 -11.18 0.76
N LEU A 179 -3.22 -11.02 0.68
CA LEU A 179 -2.37 -10.74 1.83
C LEU A 179 -2.32 -9.24 2.12
N PRO A 180 -2.81 -8.77 3.27
CA PRO A 180 -2.61 -7.37 3.66
C PRO A 180 -1.14 -7.10 3.99
N ILE A 181 -0.62 -5.97 3.49
CA ILE A 181 0.71 -5.46 3.81
C ILE A 181 0.60 -3.99 4.24
N ALA A 182 1.40 -3.58 5.20
CA ALA A 182 1.37 -2.20 5.69
C ALA A 182 1.73 -1.20 4.59
N ASN A 183 2.74 -1.53 3.79
CA ASN A 183 3.20 -0.80 2.61
C ASN A 183 4.09 -1.73 1.75
N SER A 184 4.52 -1.25 0.59
CA SER A 184 5.37 -2.05 -0.31
C SER A 184 6.69 -2.50 0.32
N ALA A 185 7.32 -1.69 1.18
CA ALA A 185 8.57 -2.06 1.85
C ALA A 185 8.39 -3.22 2.86
N ALA A 186 7.17 -3.42 3.36
CA ALA A 186 6.81 -4.52 4.24
C ALA A 186 6.36 -5.79 3.48
N ALA A 187 6.38 -5.78 2.15
CA ALA A 187 5.99 -6.94 1.35
C ALA A 187 6.96 -8.11 1.56
N PRO A 188 6.46 -9.32 1.87
CA PRO A 188 7.32 -10.50 1.90
C PRO A 188 7.77 -10.91 0.48
N ALA A 189 8.82 -11.73 0.39
CA ALA A 189 9.24 -12.34 -0.86
C ALA A 189 8.25 -13.42 -1.30
N VAL A 190 7.22 -13.04 -2.01
CA VAL A 190 6.17 -13.94 -2.51
C VAL A 190 6.11 -13.90 -4.04
N PRO A 191 5.72 -15.00 -4.70
CA PRO A 191 5.68 -15.07 -6.16
C PRO A 191 4.67 -14.08 -6.76
N ALA A 192 4.80 -13.78 -8.03
CA ALA A 192 3.90 -12.89 -8.77
C ALA A 192 2.42 -13.37 -8.80
N THR A 193 2.17 -14.63 -8.50
CA THR A 193 0.81 -15.19 -8.35
C THR A 193 0.12 -14.81 -7.04
N GLN A 194 0.86 -14.31 -6.04
CA GLN A 194 0.30 -13.86 -4.77
C GLN A 194 -0.20 -12.43 -4.87
N VAL A 195 -1.50 -12.25 -4.67
CA VAL A 195 -2.12 -10.92 -4.59
C VAL A 195 -1.98 -10.38 -3.17
N MET A 196 -1.64 -9.11 -3.05
CA MET A 196 -1.52 -8.39 -1.78
C MET A 196 -2.36 -7.12 -1.82
N TYR A 197 -2.79 -6.67 -0.63
CA TYR A 197 -3.46 -5.38 -0.45
C TYR A 197 -2.53 -4.44 0.31
N ASP A 198 -2.02 -3.42 -0.38
CA ASP A 198 -1.19 -2.38 0.22
C ASP A 198 -2.09 -1.37 0.95
N MET A 199 -2.08 -1.42 2.27
CA MET A 199 -2.93 -0.58 3.12
C MET A 199 -2.53 0.89 3.07
N SER A 200 -1.25 1.20 2.82
CA SER A 200 -0.79 2.60 2.74
C SER A 200 -1.27 3.31 1.49
N ARG A 201 -1.42 2.58 0.38
CA ARG A 201 -1.83 3.10 -0.93
C ARG A 201 -3.27 2.76 -1.29
N ASN A 202 -3.94 1.90 -0.49
CA ASN A 202 -5.29 1.39 -0.75
C ASN A 202 -5.40 0.71 -2.13
N LEU A 203 -4.41 -0.11 -2.49
CA LEU A 203 -4.27 -0.73 -3.80
C LEU A 203 -4.03 -2.24 -3.70
N LEU A 204 -4.55 -2.98 -4.69
CA LEU A 204 -4.16 -4.35 -4.93
C LEU A 204 -2.83 -4.38 -5.70
N VAL A 205 -1.88 -5.17 -5.20
CA VAL A 205 -0.56 -5.37 -5.77
C VAL A 205 -0.25 -6.86 -5.84
N GLN A 206 0.76 -7.22 -6.61
CA GLN A 206 1.23 -8.61 -6.68
C GLN A 206 2.68 -8.71 -6.21
N GLY A 207 3.08 -9.89 -5.78
CA GLY A 207 4.46 -10.19 -5.43
C GLY A 207 5.40 -10.07 -6.62
N THR A 208 6.66 -9.81 -6.35
CA THR A 208 7.73 -9.78 -7.38
C THR A 208 8.77 -10.88 -7.17
N GLY A 209 8.61 -11.71 -6.13
CA GLY A 209 9.64 -12.66 -5.70
C GLY A 209 10.70 -12.03 -4.78
N THR A 210 10.67 -10.71 -4.59
CA THR A 210 11.64 -9.97 -3.79
C THR A 210 10.95 -9.30 -2.60
N ALA A 211 11.49 -9.45 -1.39
CA ALA A 211 10.99 -8.75 -0.21
C ALA A 211 11.12 -7.23 -0.38
N GLY A 212 10.13 -6.49 0.11
CA GLY A 212 10.08 -5.04 0.00
C GLY A 212 9.78 -4.54 -1.41
N SER A 213 9.33 -5.41 -2.32
CA SER A 213 9.00 -5.05 -3.70
C SER A 213 7.61 -5.57 -4.08
N THR A 214 6.82 -4.73 -4.74
CA THR A 214 5.49 -5.08 -5.25
C THR A 214 5.31 -4.52 -6.66
N ALA A 215 4.56 -5.21 -7.49
CA ALA A 215 4.06 -4.70 -8.77
C ALA A 215 2.56 -4.41 -8.67
N LEU A 216 2.05 -3.46 -9.41
CA LEU A 216 0.61 -3.22 -9.48
C LEU A 216 -0.11 -4.44 -10.07
N LEU A 217 -1.22 -4.83 -9.46
CA LEU A 217 -2.03 -5.92 -9.99
C LEU A 217 -2.87 -5.41 -11.16
N GLY A 218 -2.35 -5.62 -12.38
CA GLY A 218 -3.06 -5.38 -13.63
C GLY A 218 -3.77 -4.02 -13.76
N SER A 219 -4.12 -3.64 -14.93
CA SER A 219 -4.82 -2.39 -15.24
C SER A 219 -6.23 -2.24 -14.61
N GLY A 220 -6.72 -3.24 -13.89
CA GLY A 220 -8.09 -3.24 -13.33
C GLY A 220 -8.31 -2.38 -12.08
N ALA A 221 -7.27 -2.00 -11.35
CA ALA A 221 -7.39 -1.19 -10.13
C ALA A 221 -7.06 0.30 -10.35
N TRP A 222 -6.71 0.67 -11.56
CA TRP A 222 -6.43 2.05 -11.89
C TRP A 222 -7.73 2.84 -12.03
N THR A 223 -7.98 3.76 -11.11
CA THR A 223 -8.99 4.79 -11.32
C THR A 223 -8.40 5.77 -12.33
N PRO A 224 -8.98 5.94 -13.52
CA PRO A 224 -8.49 6.92 -14.47
C PRO A 224 -8.38 8.29 -13.81
N ALA A 225 -7.23 8.92 -13.90
CA ALA A 225 -7.09 10.30 -13.47
C ALA A 225 -7.85 11.19 -14.46
N LEU A 226 -8.78 11.99 -13.96
CA LEU A 226 -9.65 12.83 -14.77
C LEU A 226 -9.59 14.27 -14.26
N SER A 227 -9.44 15.20 -15.17
CA SER A 227 -9.61 16.62 -14.89
C SER A 227 -10.45 17.29 -15.97
N ASP A 228 -11.54 17.89 -15.56
CA ASP A 228 -12.48 18.62 -16.39
C ASP A 228 -12.40 20.12 -16.08
N VAL A 229 -12.37 20.94 -17.12
CA VAL A 229 -12.37 22.40 -17.02
C VAL A 229 -13.64 22.96 -17.63
N SER A 230 -14.42 23.66 -16.81
CA SER A 230 -15.72 24.25 -17.18
C SER A 230 -15.66 25.76 -17.40
N SER A 231 -14.51 26.39 -17.23
CA SER A 231 -14.32 27.82 -17.45
C SER A 231 -13.37 28.08 -18.60
N PRO A 232 -13.59 29.12 -19.42
CA PRO A 232 -12.70 29.44 -20.53
C PRO A 232 -11.24 29.68 -20.07
N VAL A 233 -10.29 29.15 -20.83
CA VAL A 233 -8.86 29.36 -20.61
C VAL A 233 -8.30 30.18 -21.77
N SER A 234 -7.79 31.35 -21.48
CA SER A 234 -7.30 32.32 -22.49
C SER A 234 -5.83 32.61 -22.34
N ASP A 235 -5.18 32.86 -23.47
CA ASP A 235 -3.82 33.43 -23.52
C ASP A 235 -3.71 34.41 -24.65
N SER A 236 -3.04 35.56 -24.39
CA SER A 236 -2.74 36.58 -25.38
C SER A 236 -1.25 36.99 -25.36
N SER A 237 -0.47 36.36 -24.49
CA SER A 237 0.79 36.95 -24.02
C SER A 237 2.02 36.55 -24.82
N SER A 238 2.09 35.37 -25.42
CA SER A 238 3.35 34.96 -26.05
C SER A 238 3.19 33.92 -27.15
N LYS A 239 3.83 34.23 -28.27
CA LYS A 239 4.00 33.27 -29.35
C LYS A 239 4.85 32.08 -28.88
N GLY A 240 4.35 30.88 -29.06
CA GLY A 240 5.09 29.64 -28.78
C GLY A 240 5.18 29.25 -27.30
N SER A 241 4.60 30.03 -26.39
CA SER A 241 4.51 29.60 -24.97
C SER A 241 3.31 28.71 -24.74
N LEU A 242 3.52 27.64 -23.99
CA LEU A 242 2.45 26.73 -23.58
C LEU A 242 1.61 27.36 -22.48
N LYS A 243 0.31 27.45 -22.73
CA LYS A 243 -0.70 27.79 -21.71
C LYS A 243 -1.41 26.55 -21.23
N GLN A 244 -1.21 26.19 -19.98
CA GLN A 244 -1.85 25.02 -19.39
C GLN A 244 -3.35 25.23 -19.30
N ILE A 245 -4.11 24.24 -19.77
CA ILE A 245 -5.57 24.14 -19.60
C ILE A 245 -5.83 23.42 -18.27
N THR A 246 -5.24 22.25 -18.12
CA THR A 246 -5.37 21.44 -16.90
C THR A 246 -4.20 20.46 -16.76
N SER A 247 -4.12 19.82 -15.59
CA SER A 247 -3.19 18.72 -15.33
C SER A 247 -3.78 17.72 -14.34
N VAL A 248 -3.24 16.51 -14.37
CA VAL A 248 -3.53 15.44 -13.40
C VAL A 248 -2.23 14.84 -12.92
N SER A 249 -2.20 14.40 -11.65
CA SER A 249 -1.11 13.59 -11.12
C SER A 249 -1.47 12.12 -11.23
N VAL A 250 -0.56 11.31 -11.73
CA VAL A 250 -0.70 9.86 -11.85
C VAL A 250 0.50 9.17 -11.22
N THR A 251 0.28 8.05 -10.56
CA THR A 251 1.37 7.21 -10.06
C THR A 251 1.51 6.01 -10.97
N THR A 252 2.71 5.80 -11.51
CA THR A 252 3.03 4.73 -12.46
C THR A 252 3.94 3.69 -11.82
N ASP A 253 3.97 2.51 -12.42
CA ASP A 253 4.84 1.40 -12.02
C ASP A 253 6.13 1.31 -12.85
N GLY A 254 6.30 2.20 -13.83
CA GLY A 254 7.44 2.21 -14.74
C GLY A 254 7.38 1.16 -15.87
N ALA A 255 6.30 0.38 -15.95
CA ALA A 255 6.14 -0.71 -16.92
C ALA A 255 4.85 -0.64 -17.72
N THR A 256 3.79 -0.07 -17.14
CA THR A 256 2.47 0.00 -17.80
C THR A 256 2.40 1.22 -18.70
N ASP A 257 2.09 1.00 -19.97
CA ASP A 257 1.83 2.07 -20.92
C ASP A 257 0.54 2.82 -20.56
N LEU A 258 0.49 4.11 -20.86
CA LEU A 258 -0.62 4.99 -20.55
C LEU A 258 -1.43 5.34 -21.80
N GLU A 259 -2.74 5.35 -21.69
CA GLU A 259 -3.64 6.03 -22.62
C GLU A 259 -3.95 7.42 -22.08
N ILE A 260 -3.58 8.47 -22.83
CA ILE A 260 -3.84 9.84 -22.49
C ILE A 260 -4.86 10.37 -23.48
N TYR A 261 -6.08 10.61 -23.00
CA TYR A 261 -7.17 11.20 -23.79
C TYR A 261 -7.31 12.68 -23.40
N TYR A 262 -7.30 13.55 -24.38
CA TYR A 262 -7.55 14.97 -24.16
C TYR A 262 -8.55 15.51 -25.18
N LYS A 263 -9.41 16.40 -24.71
CA LYS A 263 -10.52 16.96 -25.46
C LYS A 263 -10.62 18.46 -25.19
N TRP A 264 -10.91 19.22 -26.24
CA TRP A 264 -11.30 20.62 -26.14
C TRP A 264 -12.64 20.86 -26.80
N PRO A 265 -13.54 21.68 -26.20
CA PRO A 265 -14.90 21.88 -26.71
C PRO A 265 -14.95 22.82 -27.89
N GLY A 266 -13.99 23.72 -28.03
CA GLY A 266 -13.87 24.69 -29.13
C GLY A 266 -12.73 25.66 -28.88
N LEU A 267 -12.32 26.36 -29.93
CA LEU A 267 -11.32 27.42 -29.89
C LEU A 267 -11.92 28.72 -30.40
N TYR A 268 -11.64 29.79 -29.71
CA TYR A 268 -11.91 31.15 -30.15
C TYR A 268 -10.57 31.88 -30.35
N VAL A 269 -10.41 32.53 -31.47
CA VAL A 269 -9.23 33.37 -31.78
C VAL A 269 -9.65 34.79 -32.14
N GLY A 270 -9.02 35.77 -31.51
CA GLY A 270 -9.36 37.17 -31.71
C GLY A 270 -9.03 37.67 -33.11
N SER A 271 -8.05 37.05 -33.78
CA SER A 271 -7.68 37.34 -35.15
C SER A 271 -7.26 36.06 -35.87
N ALA A 272 -7.77 35.86 -37.07
CA ALA A 272 -7.49 34.70 -37.90
C ALA A 272 -6.97 35.14 -39.29
N PRO A 273 -6.27 34.29 -40.08
CA PRO A 273 -6.02 32.84 -39.76
C PRO A 273 -4.95 32.65 -38.69
N LEU A 274 -5.11 31.62 -37.88
CA LEU A 274 -4.20 31.31 -36.79
C LEU A 274 -4.00 29.81 -36.62
N LEU A 275 -2.74 29.41 -36.41
CA LEU A 275 -2.37 28.08 -35.99
C LEU A 275 -2.34 28.02 -34.46
N VAL A 276 -3.12 27.11 -33.88
CA VAL A 276 -3.09 26.79 -32.47
C VAL A 276 -2.70 25.32 -32.33
N THR A 277 -1.77 25.04 -31.44
CA THR A 277 -1.33 23.67 -31.19
C THR A 277 -1.79 23.23 -29.81
N MET A 278 -2.55 22.13 -29.75
CA MET A 278 -2.86 21.44 -28.51
C MET A 278 -1.74 20.50 -28.18
N SER A 279 -1.34 20.42 -26.93
CA SER A 279 -0.20 19.62 -26.49
C SER A 279 -0.47 18.87 -25.20
N VAL A 280 0.06 17.66 -25.12
CA VAL A 280 0.12 16.87 -23.91
C VAL A 280 1.58 16.66 -23.51
N ALA A 281 1.88 16.80 -22.23
CA ALA A 281 3.22 16.60 -21.70
C ALA A 281 3.21 15.79 -20.40
N ILE A 282 4.28 15.06 -20.14
CA ILE A 282 4.60 14.41 -18.86
C ILE A 282 5.80 15.15 -18.27
N ASP A 283 5.65 15.65 -17.04
CA ASP A 283 6.68 16.39 -16.30
C ASP A 283 7.35 17.50 -17.11
N GLY A 284 6.55 18.18 -17.94
CA GLY A 284 7.00 19.22 -18.82
C GLY A 284 7.57 18.78 -20.17
N THR A 285 7.80 17.48 -20.38
CA THR A 285 8.25 16.93 -21.67
C THR A 285 7.04 16.69 -22.57
N VAL A 286 7.00 17.37 -23.71
CA VAL A 286 5.90 17.26 -24.67
C VAL A 286 5.94 15.91 -25.36
N LEU A 287 4.83 15.17 -25.29
CA LEU A 287 4.65 13.83 -25.87
C LEU A 287 3.90 13.88 -27.21
N ASP A 288 2.88 14.72 -27.28
CA ASP A 288 2.01 14.81 -28.46
C ASP A 288 1.57 16.24 -28.72
N GLN A 289 1.40 16.56 -30.00
CA GLN A 289 0.97 17.85 -30.47
C GLN A 289 -0.04 17.73 -31.60
N THR A 290 -1.22 18.30 -31.40
CA THR A 290 -2.29 18.36 -32.42
C THR A 290 -2.42 19.77 -32.93
N PRO A 291 -1.95 20.08 -34.16
CA PRO A 291 -2.10 21.41 -34.77
C PRO A 291 -3.55 21.61 -35.24
N ILE A 292 -4.08 22.80 -34.98
CA ILE A 292 -5.42 23.22 -35.37
C ILE A 292 -5.29 24.56 -36.13
N TYR A 293 -5.67 24.57 -37.39
CA TYR A 293 -5.67 25.77 -38.18
C TYR A 293 -7.05 26.41 -38.22
N VAL A 294 -7.19 27.57 -37.63
CA VAL A 294 -8.45 28.34 -37.64
C VAL A 294 -8.46 29.27 -38.85
N GLN A 295 -9.23 28.91 -39.84
CA GLN A 295 -9.28 29.51 -41.19
C GLN A 295 -10.36 30.58 -41.34
N SER A 296 -10.70 31.35 -40.45
CA SER A 296 -11.71 32.39 -40.72
C SER A 296 -11.06 33.70 -41.14
N THR A 297 -11.74 34.44 -41.92
CA THR A 297 -11.32 35.81 -42.36
C THR A 297 -11.93 36.91 -41.51
N THR A 298 -12.77 36.59 -40.55
CA THR A 298 -13.43 37.56 -39.66
C THR A 298 -12.83 37.54 -38.27
N SER A 299 -12.64 38.71 -37.68
CA SER A 299 -12.21 38.82 -36.27
C SER A 299 -13.25 38.15 -35.34
N GLY A 300 -12.80 37.40 -34.38
CA GLY A 300 -13.69 36.66 -33.48
C GLY A 300 -14.10 35.28 -33.95
N SER A 301 -13.28 34.59 -34.71
CA SER A 301 -13.58 33.28 -35.28
C SER A 301 -13.43 32.14 -34.30
N ALA A 302 -14.39 31.21 -34.35
CA ALA A 302 -14.37 29.99 -33.57
C ALA A 302 -14.04 28.77 -34.45
N SER A 303 -13.32 27.83 -33.91
CA SER A 303 -13.14 26.47 -34.45
C SER A 303 -13.95 25.48 -33.68
N ALA A 304 -14.37 24.40 -34.34
CA ALA A 304 -15.01 23.27 -33.67
C ALA A 304 -14.06 22.65 -32.62
N GLY A 305 -14.64 22.05 -31.62
CA GLY A 305 -13.92 21.24 -30.66
C GLY A 305 -13.32 19.99 -31.30
N GLY A 306 -12.40 19.37 -30.61
CA GLY A 306 -11.77 18.12 -31.00
C GLY A 306 -11.34 17.30 -29.81
N ALA A 307 -10.83 16.12 -30.10
CA ALA A 307 -10.22 15.25 -29.14
C ALA A 307 -9.08 14.47 -29.78
N ALA A 308 -8.09 14.13 -29.00
CA ALA A 308 -7.02 13.27 -29.42
C ALA A 308 -6.66 12.24 -28.31
N ARG A 309 -5.96 11.21 -28.71
CA ARG A 309 -5.43 10.19 -27.83
C ARG A 309 -3.96 9.98 -28.12
N TYR A 310 -3.21 9.83 -27.05
CA TYR A 310 -1.82 9.46 -27.11
C TYR A 310 -1.59 8.21 -26.25
N TYR A 311 -0.78 7.29 -26.75
CA TYR A 311 -0.36 6.10 -26.02
C TYR A 311 1.13 6.20 -25.76
N THR A 312 1.53 6.08 -24.49
CA THR A 312 2.94 5.89 -24.18
C THR A 312 3.36 4.51 -24.65
N SER A 313 4.64 4.32 -24.88
CA SER A 313 5.17 3.04 -25.33
C SER A 313 6.56 2.81 -24.76
N SER A 314 6.76 1.70 -24.11
CA SER A 314 8.07 1.26 -23.64
C SER A 314 9.07 1.09 -24.79
N ALA A 315 8.60 0.66 -25.95
CA ALA A 315 9.42 0.55 -27.16
C ALA A 315 9.90 1.92 -27.69
N ALA A 316 9.13 2.99 -27.44
CA ALA A 316 9.49 4.36 -27.82
C ALA A 316 10.14 5.15 -26.68
N ALA A 317 10.40 4.51 -25.53
CA ALA A 317 10.92 5.12 -24.30
C ALA A 317 10.07 6.32 -23.81
N THR A 318 8.74 6.25 -24.01
CA THR A 318 7.79 7.29 -23.56
C THR A 318 6.96 6.86 -22.36
N THR A 319 7.05 5.57 -21.95
CA THR A 319 6.46 5.09 -20.70
C THR A 319 7.19 5.75 -19.53
N PRO A 320 6.47 6.43 -18.63
CA PRO A 320 7.12 7.09 -17.51
C PRO A 320 7.68 6.06 -16.53
N ASP A 321 8.77 6.40 -15.86
CA ASP A 321 9.37 5.59 -14.80
C ASP A 321 8.38 5.34 -13.66
N ALA A 322 8.74 4.46 -12.71
CA ALA A 322 7.94 4.25 -11.52
C ALA A 322 7.97 5.49 -10.62
N GLY A 323 6.80 6.04 -10.31
CA GLY A 323 6.71 7.25 -9.49
C GLY A 323 5.46 8.05 -9.74
N THR A 324 5.40 9.23 -9.15
CA THR A 324 4.30 10.19 -9.37
C THR A 324 4.71 11.18 -10.45
N HIS A 325 3.91 11.26 -11.50
CA HIS A 325 4.11 12.11 -12.65
C HIS A 325 2.97 13.11 -12.81
N THR A 326 3.27 14.28 -13.34
CA THR A 326 2.27 15.29 -13.71
C THR A 326 2.06 15.25 -15.21
N ILE A 327 0.84 14.91 -15.64
CA ILE A 327 0.43 14.96 -17.04
C ILE A 327 -0.36 16.24 -17.24
N SER A 328 0.08 17.07 -18.18
CA SER A 328 -0.51 18.37 -18.47
C SER A 328 -1.09 18.43 -19.87
N PHE A 329 -2.22 19.10 -20.01
CA PHE A 329 -2.87 19.46 -21.26
C PHE A 329 -2.80 20.98 -21.44
N SER A 330 -2.25 21.40 -22.54
CA SER A 330 -1.92 22.80 -22.81
C SER A 330 -2.22 23.18 -24.26
N PHE A 331 -2.26 24.47 -24.54
CA PHE A 331 -2.24 25.00 -25.90
C PHE A 331 -1.20 26.08 -26.09
N GLN A 332 -0.80 26.32 -27.33
CA GLN A 332 0.03 27.46 -27.71
C GLN A 332 -0.47 28.09 -29.00
N SER A 333 -0.34 29.39 -29.09
CA SER A 333 -0.65 30.18 -30.29
C SER A 333 0.60 30.42 -31.11
N ALA A 334 0.48 30.42 -32.45
CA ALA A 334 1.56 30.76 -33.35
C ALA A 334 1.78 32.29 -33.48
N SER A 335 0.94 33.12 -32.88
CA SER A 335 1.01 34.58 -32.96
C SER A 335 0.98 35.24 -31.59
N THR A 336 1.72 36.34 -31.45
CA THR A 336 1.65 37.24 -30.28
C THR A 336 0.55 38.30 -30.48
N GLY A 337 -0.05 38.73 -29.36
CA GLY A 337 -1.04 39.82 -29.38
C GLY A 337 -2.44 39.39 -29.83
N THR A 338 -2.62 38.13 -30.20
CA THR A 338 -3.94 37.60 -30.56
C THR A 338 -4.44 36.74 -29.43
N THR A 339 -5.56 37.07 -28.82
CA THR A 339 -6.17 36.26 -27.78
C THR A 339 -6.64 34.95 -28.35
N THR A 340 -6.17 33.86 -27.78
CA THR A 340 -6.66 32.50 -28.04
C THR A 340 -7.38 31.98 -26.79
N THR A 341 -8.58 31.50 -26.93
CA THR A 341 -9.40 31.00 -25.83
C THR A 341 -9.92 29.58 -26.12
N VAL A 342 -9.67 28.66 -25.20
CA VAL A 342 -10.39 27.37 -25.18
C VAL A 342 -11.74 27.62 -24.55
N ALA A 343 -12.81 27.45 -25.33
CA ALA A 343 -14.17 27.86 -24.97
C ALA A 343 -14.87 26.79 -24.11
N CYS A 344 -14.45 26.66 -22.86
CA CYS A 344 -15.07 25.74 -21.91
C CYS A 344 -16.34 26.32 -21.28
N SER A 345 -17.29 25.45 -20.95
CA SER A 345 -18.51 25.78 -20.19
C SER A 345 -18.95 24.58 -19.37
N SER A 346 -19.94 24.74 -18.51
CA SER A 346 -20.49 23.63 -17.71
C SER A 346 -21.09 22.48 -18.56
N THR A 347 -21.43 22.75 -19.82
CA THR A 347 -21.97 21.76 -20.77
C THR A 347 -20.97 21.35 -21.84
N ALA A 348 -19.84 22.04 -21.95
CA ALA A 348 -18.80 21.80 -22.95
C ALA A 348 -17.42 21.88 -22.28
N LEU A 349 -16.99 20.77 -21.70
CA LEU A 349 -15.78 20.65 -20.87
C LEU A 349 -14.54 20.43 -21.75
N ALA A 350 -13.42 21.07 -21.37
CA ALA A 350 -12.11 20.54 -21.75
C ALA A 350 -11.74 19.43 -20.75
N THR A 351 -11.29 18.30 -21.26
CA THR A 351 -11.07 17.09 -20.48
C THR A 351 -9.66 16.58 -20.70
N LEU A 352 -8.98 16.20 -19.61
CA LEU A 352 -7.80 15.37 -19.62
C LEU A 352 -8.10 14.10 -18.82
N ARG A 353 -7.97 12.95 -19.46
CA ARG A 353 -8.10 11.64 -18.83
C ARG A 353 -6.86 10.82 -19.08
N VAL A 354 -6.35 10.20 -18.03
CA VAL A 354 -5.22 9.28 -18.11
C VAL A 354 -5.64 7.94 -17.53
N ALA A 355 -5.40 6.89 -18.27
CA ALA A 355 -5.69 5.51 -17.89
C ALA A 355 -4.56 4.60 -18.35
N PRO A 356 -4.43 3.37 -17.84
CA PRO A 356 -3.58 2.35 -18.43
C PRO A 356 -4.02 2.09 -19.86
N ALA A 357 -3.06 1.93 -20.77
CA ALA A 357 -3.36 1.46 -22.12
C ALA A 357 -3.88 0.03 -22.04
N THR A 358 -5.07 -0.20 -22.57
CA THR A 358 -5.57 -1.57 -22.77
C THR A 358 -4.93 -2.12 -24.04
N ALA A 359 -4.20 -3.26 -23.89
CA ALA A 359 -3.60 -3.99 -25.01
C ALA A 359 -4.65 -4.47 -26.00
#